data_c7e02c56cee53413a32e1c4f6dba6cfc
#
_entry.id   c7e02c56cee53413a32e1c4f6dba6cfc
#
_cell.length_a   1.000
_cell.length_b   1.000
_cell.length_c   1.000
_cell.angle_alpha   90.00
_cell.angle_beta   90.00
_cell.angle_gamma   90.00
#
_symmetry.space_group_name_H-M   'P 1'
#
loop_
_entity.id
_entity.type
_entity.pdbx_description
1 polymer ?
#
loop_
_entity_poly.entity_id
_entity_poly.type
_entity_poly.pdbx_seq_one_letter_code
_entity_poly.pdbx_strand_id
1 'polypeptide(L)'
;MMAIHFSVEAGLFNPKQRIIAAGIIGNVIEYYDFALIGFLAVMMGKLFFPSDDPFLSLLGSFGAFAAGMIMRPVGAAVFGHIGDRIGRRYALMASLMLMALPTFLIGFLPTYGQIGIMAPILLVALRMIQGLSVGGEYASSIVYLVEQSSPNRQNLYGSFVSVGAKIGMALGSALCGGLLWYLGENAMGEWGWRIPFILSIVIAAAGLYLRRTLTDNYQAHEDKTIPLVEIFKHHKKLFGQFLIVASVIWMFYYTLFIYLPVWLETSAGLSKAQSGHINTFSIILGVIFIPLMAMVADKFGSIRVMRTASFVTAITIYPLMIAMMHGGFYGALAATSVMVILLCAYQAPIFSAVVHALEYHGYRASFTALILGSAAGLVGGMTPALMTTLVKFTHNPYAPAYLIMMASLIALDTLGRIKED
;
A
#
# COMPACT_ATOMS: atom_id res chain seq x y z
N MET A 1 -38.48 -33.53 -8.33
CA MET A 1 -37.20 -33.10 -8.84
C MET A 1 -36.42 -32.53 -7.66
N MET A 2 -35.60 -33.36 -7.07
CA MET A 2 -34.95 -33.12 -5.76
C MET A 2 -33.72 -32.21 -5.97
N ALA A 3 -33.78 -30.99 -5.45
CA ALA A 3 -32.64 -30.09 -5.47
C ALA A 3 -31.59 -30.60 -4.46
N ILE A 4 -30.50 -31.10 -4.96
CA ILE A 4 -29.34 -31.50 -4.17
C ILE A 4 -28.72 -30.20 -3.63
N HIS A 5 -28.99 -29.89 -2.37
CA HIS A 5 -28.24 -28.91 -1.59
C HIS A 5 -26.86 -29.54 -1.32
N PHE A 6 -25.85 -29.19 -2.08
CA PHE A 6 -24.47 -29.39 -1.69
C PHE A 6 -24.18 -28.40 -0.55
N SER A 7 -24.36 -28.84 0.67
CA SER A 7 -23.76 -28.24 1.86
C SER A 7 -22.25 -28.50 1.82
N VAL A 8 -21.48 -27.58 1.22
CA VAL A 8 -20.03 -27.56 1.37
C VAL A 8 -19.73 -26.91 2.72
N GLU A 9 -20.02 -27.60 3.81
CA GLU A 9 -19.57 -27.32 5.16
C GLU A 9 -18.29 -28.11 5.44
N ALA A 10 -17.20 -27.71 4.85
CA ALA A 10 -15.85 -27.99 5.34
C ALA A 10 -14.92 -26.89 4.80
N GLY A 11 -15.21 -25.64 5.12
CA GLY A 11 -14.33 -24.54 4.79
C GLY A 11 -13.12 -24.50 5.73
N LEU A 12 -11.91 -24.43 5.17
CA LEU A 12 -10.63 -24.17 5.87
C LEU A 12 -10.69 -22.98 6.85
N PHE A 13 -11.69 -22.13 6.77
CA PHE A 13 -11.86 -20.90 7.54
C PHE A 13 -13.24 -20.80 8.19
N ASN A 14 -13.28 -20.36 9.44
CA ASN A 14 -14.54 -19.96 10.05
C ASN A 14 -15.08 -18.65 9.38
N PRO A 15 -16.37 -18.28 9.58
CA PRO A 15 -16.99 -17.14 8.89
C PRO A 15 -16.19 -15.83 9.05
N LYS A 16 -15.64 -15.54 10.25
CA LYS A 16 -14.84 -14.32 10.50
C LYS A 16 -13.51 -14.35 9.76
N GLN A 17 -12.83 -15.50 9.75
CA GLN A 17 -11.57 -15.66 9.01
C GLN A 17 -11.79 -15.53 7.51
N ARG A 18 -12.92 -16.01 6.98
CA ARG A 18 -13.29 -15.88 5.56
C ARG A 18 -13.52 -14.43 5.16
N ILE A 19 -14.17 -13.63 5.99
CA ILE A 19 -14.36 -12.19 5.78
C ILE A 19 -13.00 -11.49 5.70
N ILE A 20 -12.10 -11.75 6.66
CA ILE A 20 -10.76 -11.17 6.67
C ILE A 20 -9.98 -11.60 5.44
N ALA A 21 -9.90 -12.90 5.16
CA ALA A 21 -9.15 -13.42 4.01
C ALA A 21 -9.65 -12.84 2.68
N ALA A 22 -10.97 -12.76 2.48
CA ALA A 22 -11.56 -12.19 1.28
C ALA A 22 -11.31 -10.67 1.15
N GLY A 23 -11.26 -9.95 2.27
CA GLY A 23 -10.94 -8.53 2.31
C GLY A 23 -9.48 -8.24 1.97
N ILE A 24 -8.53 -9.06 2.44
CA ILE A 24 -7.10 -8.77 2.29
C ILE A 24 -6.47 -9.37 1.02
N ILE A 25 -7.09 -10.37 0.39
CA ILE A 25 -6.45 -11.14 -0.70
C ILE A 25 -6.06 -10.28 -1.90
N GLY A 26 -6.84 -9.24 -2.22
CA GLY A 26 -6.49 -8.32 -3.30
C GLY A 26 -5.24 -7.49 -2.96
N ASN A 27 -5.10 -7.09 -1.71
CA ASN A 27 -3.89 -6.40 -1.24
C ASN A 27 -2.67 -7.33 -1.24
N VAL A 28 -2.87 -8.62 -0.98
CA VAL A 28 -1.78 -9.62 -1.15
C VAL A 28 -1.29 -9.62 -2.59
N ILE A 29 -2.18 -9.65 -3.59
CA ILE A 29 -1.80 -9.63 -5.01
C ILE A 29 -1.15 -8.29 -5.39
N GLU A 30 -1.70 -7.18 -4.95
CA GLU A 30 -1.16 -5.84 -5.21
C GLU A 30 0.29 -5.72 -4.74
N TYR A 31 0.54 -6.06 -3.49
CA TYR A 31 1.88 -5.93 -2.91
C TYR A 31 2.84 -7.05 -3.30
N TYR A 32 2.31 -8.20 -3.70
CA TYR A 32 3.08 -9.24 -4.40
C TYR A 32 3.64 -8.68 -5.70
N ASP A 33 2.81 -8.06 -6.55
CA ASP A 33 3.25 -7.43 -7.80
C ASP A 33 4.28 -6.30 -7.55
N PHE A 34 4.10 -5.48 -6.51
CA PHE A 34 5.09 -4.47 -6.14
C PHE A 34 6.44 -5.07 -5.76
N ALA A 35 6.44 -6.19 -5.05
CA ALA A 35 7.67 -6.91 -4.74
C ALA A 35 8.36 -7.46 -6.00
N LEU A 36 7.59 -7.97 -6.97
CA LEU A 36 8.13 -8.41 -8.25
C LEU A 36 8.84 -7.27 -8.98
N ILE A 37 8.19 -6.10 -9.07
CA ILE A 37 8.77 -4.94 -9.73
C ILE A 37 10.06 -4.50 -9.03
N GLY A 38 10.02 -4.38 -7.71
CA GLY A 38 11.20 -3.95 -6.95
C GLY A 38 12.37 -4.92 -7.10
N PHE A 39 12.12 -6.22 -7.00
CA PHE A 39 13.14 -7.25 -7.12
C PHE A 39 13.69 -7.38 -8.54
N LEU A 40 12.83 -7.31 -9.54
CA LEU A 40 13.18 -7.50 -10.95
C LEU A 40 13.48 -6.19 -11.69
N ALA A 41 13.50 -5.03 -11.02
CA ALA A 41 13.60 -3.71 -11.65
C ALA A 41 14.78 -3.58 -12.63
N VAL A 42 15.98 -4.00 -12.23
CA VAL A 42 17.19 -3.97 -13.07
C VAL A 42 17.05 -4.87 -14.29
N MET A 43 16.49 -6.06 -14.10
CA MET A 43 16.26 -7.04 -15.17
C MET A 43 15.20 -6.55 -16.14
N MET A 44 14.06 -6.06 -15.65
CA MET A 44 13.01 -5.45 -16.48
C MET A 44 13.52 -4.24 -17.25
N GLY A 45 14.39 -3.43 -16.64
CA GLY A 45 15.08 -2.35 -17.32
C GLY A 45 15.85 -2.82 -18.56
N LYS A 46 16.70 -3.83 -18.41
CA LYS A 46 17.48 -4.40 -19.52
C LYS A 46 16.61 -5.03 -20.62
N LEU A 47 15.52 -5.70 -20.23
CA LEU A 47 14.65 -6.45 -21.15
C LEU A 47 13.68 -5.56 -21.94
N PHE A 48 13.19 -4.48 -21.33
CA PHE A 48 12.14 -3.65 -21.91
C PHE A 48 12.61 -2.23 -22.29
N PHE A 49 13.66 -1.73 -21.65
CA PHE A 49 14.21 -0.39 -21.85
C PHE A 49 15.73 -0.45 -22.08
N PRO A 50 16.21 -1.24 -23.06
CA PRO A 50 17.67 -1.37 -23.27
C PRO A 50 18.29 -0.02 -23.58
N SER A 51 19.43 0.26 -22.93
CA SER A 51 20.24 1.44 -23.13
C SER A 51 21.69 1.09 -22.84
N ASP A 52 22.62 1.79 -23.49
CA ASP A 52 24.06 1.67 -23.21
C ASP A 52 24.39 2.13 -21.77
N ASP A 53 23.57 3.04 -21.22
CA ASP A 53 23.65 3.46 -19.83
C ASP A 53 22.69 2.60 -18.97
N PRO A 54 23.22 1.77 -18.05
CA PRO A 54 22.40 0.97 -17.14
C PRO A 54 21.44 1.80 -16.26
N PHE A 55 21.81 3.05 -15.97
CA PHE A 55 20.96 3.97 -15.21
C PHE A 55 19.69 4.33 -16.00
N LEU A 56 19.81 4.59 -17.30
CA LEU A 56 18.64 4.89 -18.15
C LEU A 56 17.71 3.70 -18.30
N SER A 57 18.25 2.47 -18.41
CA SER A 57 17.45 1.25 -18.41
C SER A 57 16.65 1.07 -17.10
N LEU A 58 17.29 1.30 -15.96
CA LEU A 58 16.64 1.24 -14.66
C LEU A 58 15.58 2.34 -14.51
N LEU A 59 15.89 3.55 -14.96
CA LEU A 59 14.96 4.69 -14.96
C LEU A 59 13.71 4.38 -15.80
N GLY A 60 13.86 3.70 -16.94
CA GLY A 60 12.75 3.24 -17.77
C GLY A 60 11.82 2.28 -17.00
N SER A 61 12.39 1.31 -16.27
CA SER A 61 11.62 0.39 -15.43
C SER A 61 10.85 1.10 -14.31
N PHE A 62 11.49 2.04 -13.62
CA PHE A 62 10.82 2.88 -12.62
C PHE A 62 9.81 3.84 -13.23
N GLY A 63 10.05 4.32 -14.46
CA GLY A 63 9.07 5.12 -15.21
C GLY A 63 7.79 4.34 -15.50
N ALA A 64 7.90 3.07 -15.89
CA ALA A 64 6.75 2.20 -16.08
C ALA A 64 5.97 1.98 -14.76
N PHE A 65 6.67 1.82 -13.64
CA PHE A 65 6.03 1.76 -12.32
C PHE A 65 5.33 3.08 -11.96
N ALA A 66 5.99 4.22 -12.18
CA ALA A 66 5.43 5.54 -11.90
C ALA A 66 4.18 5.83 -12.73
N ALA A 67 4.11 5.37 -13.98
CA ALA A 67 2.93 5.48 -14.82
C ALA A 67 1.70 4.79 -14.18
N GLY A 68 1.91 3.61 -13.57
CA GLY A 68 0.86 2.95 -12.77
C GLY A 68 0.45 3.78 -11.55
N MET A 69 1.41 4.38 -10.84
CA MET A 69 1.10 5.19 -9.64
C MET A 69 0.24 6.43 -9.95
N ILE A 70 0.48 7.07 -11.10
CA ILE A 70 -0.30 8.23 -11.57
C ILE A 70 -1.78 7.85 -11.82
N MET A 71 -2.06 6.61 -12.17
CA MET A 71 -3.44 6.15 -12.40
C MET A 71 -4.23 5.87 -11.12
N ARG A 72 -3.61 5.84 -9.94
CA ARG A 72 -4.28 5.56 -8.65
C ARG A 72 -5.42 6.52 -8.31
N PRO A 73 -5.28 7.86 -8.41
CA PRO A 73 -6.40 8.77 -8.15
C PRO A 73 -7.59 8.54 -9.10
N VAL A 74 -7.30 8.22 -10.38
CA VAL A 74 -8.35 7.90 -11.36
C VAL A 74 -9.06 6.60 -10.96
N GLY A 75 -8.30 5.57 -10.62
CA GLY A 75 -8.83 4.30 -10.09
C GLY A 75 -9.64 4.48 -8.82
N ALA A 76 -9.17 5.33 -7.90
CA ALA A 76 -9.89 5.67 -6.68
C ALA A 76 -11.27 6.27 -6.95
N ALA A 77 -11.37 7.18 -7.93
CA ALA A 77 -12.65 7.77 -8.34
C ALA A 77 -13.58 6.72 -8.96
N VAL A 78 -13.07 5.87 -9.86
CA VAL A 78 -13.84 4.83 -10.54
C VAL A 78 -14.34 3.77 -9.57
N PHE A 79 -13.44 3.15 -8.81
CA PHE A 79 -13.81 2.05 -7.90
C PHE A 79 -14.53 2.52 -6.64
N GLY A 80 -14.25 3.75 -6.18
CA GLY A 80 -15.04 4.40 -5.15
C GLY A 80 -16.50 4.52 -5.58
N HIS A 81 -16.73 5.03 -6.79
CA HIS A 81 -18.07 5.15 -7.37
C HIS A 81 -18.76 3.77 -7.53
N ILE A 82 -18.05 2.76 -8.06
CA ILE A 82 -18.58 1.39 -8.16
C ILE A 82 -18.96 0.85 -6.78
N GLY A 83 -18.09 1.04 -5.79
CA GLY A 83 -18.31 0.59 -4.41
C GLY A 83 -19.51 1.26 -3.74
N ASP A 84 -19.76 2.54 -4.03
CA ASP A 84 -20.86 3.30 -3.47
C ASP A 84 -22.20 3.15 -4.24
N ARG A 85 -22.17 2.73 -5.54
CA ARG A 85 -23.35 2.67 -6.40
C ARG A 85 -23.78 1.26 -6.79
N ILE A 86 -22.83 0.35 -6.95
CA ILE A 86 -23.09 -1.01 -7.43
C ILE A 86 -22.93 -2.02 -6.29
N GLY A 87 -21.98 -1.74 -5.36
CA GLY A 87 -21.74 -2.57 -4.19
C GLY A 87 -20.25 -2.87 -3.96
N ARG A 88 -19.91 -3.13 -2.71
CA ARG A 88 -18.52 -3.39 -2.28
C ARG A 88 -17.95 -4.65 -2.92
N ARG A 89 -18.76 -5.70 -3.02
CA ARG A 89 -18.37 -6.97 -3.65
C ARG A 89 -17.96 -6.79 -5.11
N TYR A 90 -18.75 -6.03 -5.89
CA TYR A 90 -18.47 -5.79 -7.30
C TYR A 90 -17.19 -4.98 -7.49
N ALA A 91 -17.00 -3.93 -6.67
CA ALA A 91 -15.76 -3.14 -6.69
C ALA A 91 -14.53 -4.02 -6.40
N LEU A 92 -14.59 -4.86 -5.34
CA LEU A 92 -13.51 -5.76 -4.96
C LEU A 92 -13.23 -6.86 -5.99
N MET A 93 -14.25 -7.39 -6.68
CA MET A 93 -14.06 -8.40 -7.73
C MET A 93 -13.46 -7.78 -8.99
N ALA A 94 -13.95 -6.62 -9.40
CA ALA A 94 -13.48 -5.93 -10.60
C ALA A 94 -12.04 -5.41 -10.41
N SER A 95 -11.70 -4.83 -9.25
CA SER A 95 -10.34 -4.40 -8.94
C SER A 95 -9.36 -5.58 -8.93
N LEU A 96 -9.74 -6.70 -8.31
CA LEU A 96 -8.90 -7.90 -8.30
C LEU A 96 -8.59 -8.40 -9.71
N MET A 97 -9.59 -8.46 -10.60
CA MET A 97 -9.39 -8.89 -11.98
C MET A 97 -8.52 -7.91 -12.77
N LEU A 98 -8.75 -6.61 -12.56
CA LEU A 98 -7.98 -5.56 -13.23
C LEU A 98 -6.52 -5.49 -12.75
N MET A 99 -6.20 -6.06 -11.59
CA MET A 99 -4.84 -6.23 -11.09
C MET A 99 -4.22 -7.53 -11.59
N ALA A 100 -4.93 -8.63 -11.41
CA ALA A 100 -4.41 -9.98 -11.64
C ALA A 100 -4.14 -10.27 -13.12
N LEU A 101 -5.06 -9.87 -14.00
CA LEU A 101 -4.93 -10.15 -15.44
C LEU A 101 -3.71 -9.44 -16.06
N PRO A 102 -3.49 -8.13 -15.86
CA PRO A 102 -2.26 -7.48 -16.34
C PRO A 102 -0.99 -8.07 -15.72
N THR A 103 -0.98 -8.39 -14.42
CA THR A 103 0.18 -9.02 -13.78
C THR A 103 0.53 -10.35 -14.49
N PHE A 104 -0.46 -11.21 -14.70
CA PHE A 104 -0.30 -12.45 -15.44
C PHE A 104 0.21 -12.23 -16.87
N LEU A 105 -0.38 -11.27 -17.60
CA LEU A 105 -0.02 -10.95 -18.98
C LEU A 105 1.41 -10.43 -19.12
N ILE A 106 1.95 -9.71 -18.12
CA ILE A 106 3.35 -9.29 -18.13
C ILE A 106 4.30 -10.49 -18.27
N GLY A 107 3.98 -11.64 -17.66
CA GLY A 107 4.76 -12.85 -17.79
C GLY A 107 4.88 -13.40 -19.23
N PHE A 108 3.97 -13.01 -20.13
CA PHE A 108 3.96 -13.42 -21.55
C PHE A 108 4.43 -12.32 -22.49
N LEU A 109 4.77 -11.12 -21.98
CA LEU A 109 5.22 -10.03 -22.84
C LEU A 109 6.48 -10.41 -23.61
N PRO A 110 6.51 -10.17 -24.93
CA PRO A 110 7.75 -10.19 -25.69
C PRO A 110 8.68 -9.05 -25.23
N THR A 111 9.99 -9.31 -25.25
CA THR A 111 10.99 -8.33 -24.86
C THR A 111 11.29 -7.31 -25.98
N TYR A 112 12.03 -6.26 -25.66
CA TYR A 112 12.46 -5.26 -26.65
C TYR A 112 13.21 -5.88 -27.83
N GLY A 113 14.06 -6.88 -27.58
CA GLY A 113 14.79 -7.59 -28.65
C GLY A 113 13.89 -8.36 -29.62
N GLN A 114 12.64 -8.67 -29.24
CA GLN A 114 11.68 -9.40 -30.08
C GLN A 114 10.74 -8.48 -30.87
N ILE A 115 10.21 -7.42 -30.24
CA ILE A 115 9.18 -6.54 -30.83
C ILE A 115 9.52 -5.04 -30.78
N GLY A 116 10.76 -4.69 -30.43
CA GLY A 116 11.22 -3.31 -30.39
C GLY A 116 10.42 -2.45 -29.40
N ILE A 117 10.14 -1.21 -29.81
CA ILE A 117 9.47 -0.19 -28.98
C ILE A 117 8.06 -0.60 -28.49
N MET A 118 7.43 -1.58 -29.11
CA MET A 118 6.12 -2.06 -28.67
C MET A 118 6.20 -2.77 -27.30
N ALA A 119 7.35 -3.35 -26.94
CA ALA A 119 7.54 -4.02 -25.66
C ALA A 119 7.37 -3.06 -24.46
N PRO A 120 8.10 -1.94 -24.37
CA PRO A 120 7.90 -0.96 -23.28
C PRO A 120 6.51 -0.33 -23.32
N ILE A 121 5.93 -0.06 -24.50
CA ILE A 121 4.57 0.50 -24.61
C ILE A 121 3.55 -0.45 -23.97
N LEU A 122 3.59 -1.74 -24.30
CA LEU A 122 2.69 -2.75 -23.74
C LEU A 122 2.91 -2.90 -22.21
N LEU A 123 4.15 -2.90 -21.75
CA LEU A 123 4.46 -2.96 -20.33
C LEU A 123 3.87 -1.75 -19.59
N VAL A 124 4.08 -0.53 -20.08
CA VAL A 124 3.53 0.70 -19.49
C VAL A 124 2.00 0.66 -19.50
N ALA A 125 1.37 0.23 -20.60
CA ALA A 125 -0.09 0.12 -20.68
C ALA A 125 -0.64 -0.85 -19.62
N LEU A 126 -0.04 -2.03 -19.46
CA LEU A 126 -0.44 -2.98 -18.41
C LEU A 126 -0.22 -2.40 -17.01
N ARG A 127 0.86 -1.66 -16.77
CA ARG A 127 1.12 -0.95 -15.51
C ARG A 127 0.07 0.12 -15.20
N MET A 128 -0.37 0.87 -16.22
CA MET A 128 -1.44 1.86 -16.05
C MET A 128 -2.76 1.19 -15.68
N ILE A 129 -3.10 0.07 -16.31
CA ILE A 129 -4.31 -0.72 -15.97
C ILE A 129 -4.24 -1.24 -14.53
N GLN A 130 -3.08 -1.77 -14.10
CA GLN A 130 -2.87 -2.17 -12.70
C GLN A 130 -3.03 -0.98 -11.74
N GLY A 131 -2.49 0.18 -12.10
CA GLY A 131 -2.61 1.40 -11.29
C GLY A 131 -4.06 1.84 -11.04
N LEU A 132 -4.94 1.68 -12.05
CA LEU A 132 -6.38 1.89 -11.87
C LEU A 132 -6.95 0.97 -10.80
N SER A 133 -6.60 -0.32 -10.84
CA SER A 133 -7.04 -1.30 -9.85
C SER A 133 -6.62 -0.92 -8.42
N VAL A 134 -5.36 -0.59 -8.26
CA VAL A 134 -4.74 -0.26 -6.95
C VAL A 134 -5.44 0.91 -6.27
N GLY A 135 -5.86 1.93 -7.03
CA GLY A 135 -6.59 3.09 -6.49
C GLY A 135 -7.89 2.71 -5.78
N GLY A 136 -8.54 1.63 -6.23
CA GLY A 136 -9.81 1.15 -5.67
C GLY A 136 -9.66 0.02 -4.65
N GLU A 137 -8.75 -0.91 -4.87
CA GLU A 137 -8.64 -2.15 -4.11
C GLU A 137 -8.38 -1.90 -2.62
N TYR A 138 -7.36 -1.09 -2.32
CA TYR A 138 -6.93 -0.81 -0.95
C TYR A 138 -8.05 -0.18 -0.12
N ALA A 139 -8.71 0.84 -0.67
CA ALA A 139 -9.79 1.53 0.00
C ALA A 139 -11.07 0.69 0.11
N SER A 140 -11.45 -0.03 -0.95
CA SER A 140 -12.62 -0.92 -0.93
C SER A 140 -12.45 -2.05 0.09
N SER A 141 -11.24 -2.60 0.22
CA SER A 141 -10.91 -3.61 1.23
C SER A 141 -11.04 -3.06 2.66
N ILE A 142 -10.56 -1.81 2.90
CA ILE A 142 -10.70 -1.15 4.20
C ILE A 142 -12.18 -0.95 4.54
N VAL A 143 -12.94 -0.32 3.63
CA VAL A 143 -14.37 -0.05 3.86
C VAL A 143 -15.11 -1.35 4.13
N TYR A 144 -14.89 -2.38 3.30
CA TYR A 144 -15.50 -3.68 3.48
C TYR A 144 -15.20 -4.30 4.86
N LEU A 145 -13.92 -4.34 5.26
CA LEU A 145 -13.54 -4.93 6.55
C LEU A 145 -14.06 -4.14 7.74
N VAL A 146 -14.06 -2.81 7.67
CA VAL A 146 -14.60 -1.95 8.74
C VAL A 146 -16.11 -2.12 8.85
N GLU A 147 -16.86 -2.11 7.74
CA GLU A 147 -18.32 -2.29 7.71
C GLU A 147 -18.76 -3.69 8.18
N GLN A 148 -17.94 -4.73 7.96
CA GLN A 148 -18.23 -6.10 8.40
C GLN A 148 -17.77 -6.39 9.84
N SER A 149 -17.12 -5.44 10.50
CA SER A 149 -16.62 -5.60 11.86
C SER A 149 -17.64 -5.18 12.92
N SER A 150 -17.45 -5.66 14.15
CA SER A 150 -18.17 -5.11 15.29
C SER A 150 -17.67 -3.70 15.63
N PRO A 151 -18.53 -2.81 16.19
CA PRO A 151 -18.16 -1.43 16.54
C PRO A 151 -16.87 -1.30 17.37
N ASN A 152 -16.59 -2.26 18.25
CA ASN A 152 -15.43 -2.25 19.14
C ASN A 152 -14.14 -2.83 18.50
N ARG A 153 -14.13 -3.18 17.20
CA ARG A 153 -12.99 -3.82 16.51
C ARG A 153 -12.75 -3.29 15.10
N GLN A 154 -13.22 -2.11 14.80
CA GLN A 154 -13.17 -1.54 13.46
C GLN A 154 -11.75 -1.20 13.02
N ASN A 155 -10.93 -0.66 13.93
CA ASN A 155 -9.51 -0.40 13.65
C ASN A 155 -8.76 -1.72 13.44
N LEU A 156 -9.02 -2.73 14.27
CA LEU A 156 -8.38 -4.04 14.12
C LEU A 156 -8.68 -4.65 12.74
N TYR A 157 -9.95 -4.67 12.32
CA TYR A 157 -10.32 -5.24 11.02
C TYR A 157 -9.74 -4.43 9.85
N GLY A 158 -9.81 -3.10 9.90
CA GLY A 158 -9.19 -2.23 8.90
C GLY A 158 -7.66 -2.43 8.79
N SER A 159 -6.99 -2.71 9.91
CA SER A 159 -5.54 -2.92 9.95
C SER A 159 -5.07 -4.17 9.21
N PHE A 160 -5.93 -5.20 9.06
CA PHE A 160 -5.60 -6.42 8.33
C PHE A 160 -5.29 -6.16 6.85
N VAL A 161 -5.78 -5.08 6.26
CA VAL A 161 -5.40 -4.66 4.90
C VAL A 161 -3.88 -4.46 4.79
N SER A 162 -3.28 -3.78 5.77
CA SER A 162 -1.83 -3.58 5.83
C SER A 162 -1.04 -4.86 6.13
N VAL A 163 -1.64 -5.79 6.88
CA VAL A 163 -1.05 -7.14 7.08
C VAL A 163 -1.03 -7.90 5.75
N GLY A 164 -2.13 -7.89 5.00
CA GLY A 164 -2.21 -8.49 3.66
C GLY A 164 -1.17 -7.93 2.70
N ALA A 165 -0.98 -6.61 2.70
CA ALA A 165 0.06 -5.94 1.93
C ALA A 165 1.47 -6.49 2.24
N LYS A 166 1.82 -6.63 3.51
CA LYS A 166 3.13 -7.16 3.93
C LYS A 166 3.30 -8.65 3.60
N ILE A 167 2.23 -9.44 3.71
CA ILE A 167 2.23 -10.84 3.26
C ILE A 167 2.52 -10.93 1.75
N GLY A 168 1.86 -10.09 0.94
CA GLY A 168 2.09 -10.01 -0.49
C GLY A 168 3.55 -9.70 -0.83
N MET A 169 4.12 -8.67 -0.18
CA MET A 169 5.55 -8.33 -0.36
C MET A 169 6.48 -9.50 0.00
N ALA A 170 6.22 -10.16 1.11
CA ALA A 170 7.03 -11.30 1.55
C ALA A 170 6.95 -12.47 0.55
N LEU A 171 5.76 -12.80 0.06
CA LEU A 171 5.55 -13.86 -0.94
C LEU A 171 6.27 -13.55 -2.26
N GLY A 172 6.14 -12.32 -2.78
CA GLY A 172 6.79 -11.91 -4.02
C GLY A 172 8.31 -11.94 -3.91
N SER A 173 8.85 -11.37 -2.82
CA SER A 173 10.30 -11.36 -2.57
C SER A 173 10.86 -12.77 -2.36
N ALA A 174 10.18 -13.62 -1.58
CA ALA A 174 10.60 -14.99 -1.33
C ALA A 174 10.60 -15.83 -2.62
N LEU A 175 9.57 -15.68 -3.46
CA LEU A 175 9.49 -16.37 -4.73
C LEU A 175 10.61 -15.94 -5.69
N CYS A 176 10.83 -14.64 -5.86
CA CYS A 176 11.90 -14.12 -6.72
C CYS A 176 13.29 -14.53 -6.21
N GLY A 177 13.53 -14.41 -4.91
CA GLY A 177 14.79 -14.82 -4.30
C GLY A 177 15.05 -16.33 -4.41
N GLY A 178 14.02 -17.14 -4.18
CA GLY A 178 14.09 -18.60 -4.31
C GLY A 178 14.34 -19.05 -5.76
N LEU A 179 13.67 -18.41 -6.72
CA LEU A 179 13.90 -18.67 -8.15
C LEU A 179 15.31 -18.27 -8.59
N LEU A 180 15.79 -17.11 -8.13
CA LEU A 180 17.15 -16.64 -8.44
C LEU A 180 18.20 -17.60 -7.87
N TRP A 181 18.00 -18.07 -6.65
CA TRP A 181 18.89 -19.08 -6.03
C TRP A 181 18.88 -20.42 -6.77
N TYR A 182 17.70 -20.88 -7.22
CA TYR A 182 17.55 -22.19 -7.88
C TYR A 182 17.99 -22.16 -9.35
N LEU A 183 17.62 -21.12 -10.11
CA LEU A 183 17.87 -21.02 -11.55
C LEU A 183 19.22 -20.36 -11.88
N GLY A 184 19.75 -19.53 -10.97
CA GLY A 184 20.89 -18.66 -11.23
C GLY A 184 20.53 -17.43 -12.06
N GLU A 185 21.48 -16.47 -12.13
CA GLU A 185 21.26 -15.16 -12.77
C GLU A 185 20.97 -15.29 -14.27
N ASN A 186 21.65 -16.16 -15.00
CA ASN A 186 21.49 -16.31 -16.45
C ASN A 186 20.08 -16.80 -16.82
N ALA A 187 19.64 -17.93 -16.29
CA ALA A 187 18.32 -18.47 -16.59
C ALA A 187 17.20 -17.55 -16.06
N MET A 188 17.42 -16.90 -14.91
CA MET A 188 16.50 -15.91 -14.39
C MET A 188 16.36 -14.71 -15.35
N GLY A 189 17.46 -14.25 -15.97
CA GLY A 189 17.47 -13.16 -16.94
C GLY A 189 16.85 -13.51 -18.29
N GLU A 190 16.99 -14.75 -18.74
CA GLU A 190 16.47 -15.17 -20.05
C GLU A 190 14.96 -15.46 -20.01
N TRP A 191 14.50 -16.27 -19.07
CA TRP A 191 13.11 -16.73 -19.01
C TRP A 191 12.51 -16.80 -17.61
N GLY A 192 13.32 -17.04 -16.57
CA GLY A 192 12.87 -17.29 -15.20
C GLY A 192 12.09 -16.13 -14.59
N TRP A 193 12.35 -14.89 -15.01
CA TRP A 193 11.63 -13.70 -14.56
C TRP A 193 10.12 -13.74 -14.88
N ARG A 194 9.71 -14.57 -15.84
CA ARG A 194 8.29 -14.73 -16.23
C ARG A 194 7.50 -15.52 -15.19
N ILE A 195 8.14 -16.47 -14.52
CA ILE A 195 7.49 -17.41 -13.59
C ILE A 195 6.70 -16.68 -12.48
N PRO A 196 7.28 -15.70 -11.76
CA PRO A 196 6.53 -15.00 -10.71
C PRO A 196 5.27 -14.31 -11.23
N PHE A 197 5.32 -13.71 -12.42
CA PHE A 197 4.16 -13.08 -13.03
C PHE A 197 3.09 -14.10 -13.43
N ILE A 198 3.47 -15.23 -14.01
CA ILE A 198 2.55 -16.31 -14.37
C ILE A 198 1.89 -16.93 -13.13
N LEU A 199 2.66 -17.16 -12.07
CA LEU A 199 2.16 -17.74 -10.82
C LEU A 199 1.19 -16.81 -10.08
N SER A 200 1.14 -15.52 -10.40
CA SER A 200 0.15 -14.59 -9.84
C SER A 200 -1.30 -15.06 -10.08
N ILE A 201 -1.55 -15.84 -11.14
CA ILE A 201 -2.88 -16.39 -11.46
C ILE A 201 -3.40 -17.31 -10.35
N VAL A 202 -2.52 -18.01 -9.63
CA VAL A 202 -2.90 -18.92 -8.53
C VAL A 202 -3.47 -18.10 -7.37
N ILE A 203 -2.80 -16.98 -7.01
CA ILE A 203 -3.26 -16.08 -5.95
C ILE A 203 -4.57 -15.42 -6.40
N ALA A 204 -4.67 -15.04 -7.67
CA ALA A 204 -5.88 -14.45 -8.25
C ALA A 204 -7.08 -15.41 -8.20
N ALA A 205 -6.87 -16.68 -8.57
CA ALA A 205 -7.91 -17.71 -8.52
C ALA A 205 -8.40 -17.95 -7.09
N ALA A 206 -7.46 -18.03 -6.13
CA ALA A 206 -7.79 -18.12 -4.70
C ALA A 206 -8.59 -16.89 -4.22
N GLY A 207 -8.17 -15.70 -4.65
CA GLY A 207 -8.87 -14.44 -4.33
C GLY A 207 -10.29 -14.39 -4.89
N LEU A 208 -10.48 -14.77 -6.14
CA LEU A 208 -11.81 -14.84 -6.76
C LEU A 208 -12.71 -15.86 -6.06
N TYR A 209 -12.16 -17.02 -5.71
CA TYR A 209 -12.89 -18.05 -4.97
C TYR A 209 -13.38 -17.52 -3.61
N LEU A 210 -12.50 -16.87 -2.84
CA LEU A 210 -12.85 -16.28 -1.55
C LEU A 210 -13.91 -15.18 -1.70
N ARG A 211 -13.80 -14.33 -2.73
CA ARG A 211 -14.73 -13.21 -2.95
C ARG A 211 -16.09 -13.61 -3.54
N ARG A 212 -16.21 -14.76 -4.17
CA ARG A 212 -17.52 -15.28 -4.65
C ARG A 212 -18.52 -15.49 -3.52
N THR A 213 -18.03 -15.75 -2.30
CA THR A 213 -18.86 -16.03 -1.13
C THR A 213 -19.12 -14.80 -0.26
N LEU A 214 -18.64 -13.61 -0.67
CA LEU A 214 -18.89 -12.37 0.06
C LEU A 214 -20.38 -12.03 0.04
N THR A 215 -20.92 -11.74 1.21
CA THR A 215 -22.24 -11.13 1.34
C THR A 215 -22.12 -9.64 1.15
N ASP A 216 -22.92 -9.09 0.27
CA ASP A 216 -23.01 -7.64 0.07
C ASP A 216 -24.17 -7.14 0.90
N ASN A 217 -23.92 -6.46 2.00
CA ASN A 217 -24.93 -5.77 2.80
C ASN A 217 -25.28 -4.41 2.17
N TYR A 218 -24.96 -4.25 0.87
CA TYR A 218 -25.20 -3.03 0.14
C TYR A 218 -26.71 -2.77 0.04
N GLN A 219 -27.15 -1.66 0.60
CA GLN A 219 -28.47 -1.10 0.33
C GLN A 219 -28.30 -0.09 -0.81
N ALA A 220 -28.94 -0.38 -1.95
CA ALA A 220 -28.94 0.55 -3.09
C ALA A 220 -29.53 1.88 -2.62
N HIS A 221 -28.74 2.92 -2.62
CA HIS A 221 -29.21 4.28 -2.37
C HIS A 221 -29.83 4.82 -3.67
N GLU A 222 -31.06 5.28 -3.60
CA GLU A 222 -31.81 5.88 -4.72
C GLU A 222 -31.23 7.22 -5.21
N ASP A 223 -30.32 7.79 -4.46
CA ASP A 223 -29.64 9.05 -4.79
C ASP A 223 -28.83 8.93 -6.08
N LYS A 224 -29.23 9.71 -7.09
CA LYS A 224 -28.61 9.77 -8.42
C LYS A 224 -27.35 10.68 -8.45
N THR A 225 -26.97 11.28 -7.36
CA THR A 225 -25.84 12.23 -7.29
C THR A 225 -24.50 11.50 -7.44
N ILE A 226 -23.55 12.14 -8.13
CA ILE A 226 -22.19 11.57 -8.29
C ILE A 226 -21.44 11.78 -6.97
N PRO A 227 -20.94 10.71 -6.30
CA PRO A 227 -20.26 10.81 -5.00
C PRO A 227 -19.14 11.84 -4.98
N LEU A 228 -18.35 11.92 -6.04
CA LEU A 228 -17.25 12.88 -6.19
C LEU A 228 -17.74 14.34 -6.07
N VAL A 229 -18.84 14.66 -6.76
CA VAL A 229 -19.41 16.04 -6.76
C VAL A 229 -19.89 16.41 -5.36
N GLU A 230 -20.59 15.49 -4.69
CA GLU A 230 -21.12 15.71 -3.34
C GLU A 230 -19.99 15.90 -2.30
N ILE A 231 -18.93 15.07 -2.38
CA ILE A 231 -17.75 15.21 -1.50
C ILE A 231 -17.15 16.62 -1.63
N PHE A 232 -16.89 17.08 -2.84
CA PHE A 232 -16.27 18.40 -3.04
C PHE A 232 -17.21 19.57 -2.79
N LYS A 233 -18.52 19.37 -2.93
CA LYS A 233 -19.53 20.41 -2.66
C LYS A 233 -19.79 20.60 -1.17
N HIS A 234 -19.94 19.51 -0.43
CA HIS A 234 -20.42 19.54 0.95
C HIS A 234 -19.36 19.15 1.99
N HIS A 235 -18.35 18.36 1.63
CA HIS A 235 -17.37 17.78 2.56
C HIS A 235 -15.91 18.18 2.29
N LYS A 236 -15.68 19.25 1.49
CA LYS A 236 -14.33 19.69 1.07
C LYS A 236 -13.36 19.94 2.24
N LYS A 237 -13.85 20.50 3.36
CA LYS A 237 -13.03 20.78 4.54
C LYS A 237 -12.56 19.47 5.20
N LEU A 238 -13.50 18.57 5.42
CA LEU A 238 -13.22 17.25 6.02
C LEU A 238 -12.31 16.42 5.11
N PHE A 239 -12.57 16.44 3.79
CA PHE A 239 -11.71 15.82 2.79
C PHE A 239 -10.26 16.34 2.88
N GLY A 240 -10.07 17.65 2.91
CA GLY A 240 -8.75 18.28 3.05
C GLY A 240 -8.04 17.90 4.35
N GLN A 241 -8.76 17.85 5.47
CA GLN A 241 -8.21 17.43 6.76
C GLN A 241 -7.71 15.97 6.72
N PHE A 242 -8.53 15.04 6.26
CA PHE A 242 -8.11 13.63 6.14
C PHE A 242 -7.05 13.42 5.08
N LEU A 243 -7.05 14.19 3.98
CA LEU A 243 -5.99 14.15 2.98
C LEU A 243 -4.63 14.55 3.58
N ILE A 244 -4.58 15.60 4.40
CA ILE A 244 -3.36 16.03 5.11
C ILE A 244 -2.89 14.91 6.03
N VAL A 245 -3.79 14.37 6.88
CA VAL A 245 -3.45 13.29 7.83
C VAL A 245 -2.93 12.05 7.09
N ALA A 246 -3.61 11.61 6.03
CA ALA A 246 -3.19 10.47 5.21
C ALA A 246 -1.85 10.73 4.51
N SER A 247 -1.62 11.97 4.02
CA SER A 247 -0.35 12.35 3.37
C SER A 247 0.84 12.21 4.30
N VAL A 248 0.69 12.59 5.57
CA VAL A 248 1.76 12.43 6.58
C VAL A 248 2.06 10.95 6.85
N ILE A 249 1.02 10.09 6.90
CA ILE A 249 1.21 8.65 7.04
C ILE A 249 2.01 8.08 5.87
N TRP A 250 1.62 8.39 4.64
CA TRP A 250 2.29 7.87 3.46
C TRP A 250 3.70 8.43 3.30
N MET A 251 3.92 9.71 3.65
CA MET A 251 5.25 10.28 3.70
C MET A 251 6.13 9.53 4.71
N PHE A 252 5.65 9.28 5.93
CA PHE A 252 6.38 8.54 6.95
C PHE A 252 6.63 7.09 6.52
N TYR A 253 5.65 6.42 5.91
CA TYR A 253 5.78 5.06 5.39
C TYR A 253 6.88 4.95 4.32
N TYR A 254 6.85 5.82 3.30
CA TYR A 254 7.85 5.80 2.23
C TYR A 254 9.22 6.23 2.71
N THR A 255 9.29 7.14 3.68
CA THR A 255 10.57 7.47 4.33
C THR A 255 11.15 6.24 5.02
N LEU A 256 10.35 5.53 5.80
CA LEU A 256 10.83 4.42 6.63
C LEU A 256 11.22 3.18 5.82
N PHE A 257 10.40 2.79 4.84
CA PHE A 257 10.58 1.53 4.12
C PHE A 257 11.31 1.65 2.77
N ILE A 258 11.35 2.84 2.17
CA ILE A 258 11.95 3.05 0.84
C ILE A 258 13.20 3.94 0.94
N TYR A 259 13.11 5.08 1.61
CA TYR A 259 14.21 6.03 1.70
C TYR A 259 15.26 5.68 2.76
N LEU A 260 14.82 5.29 3.95
CA LEU A 260 15.71 5.02 5.10
C LEU A 260 16.80 3.97 4.82
N PRO A 261 16.52 2.85 4.12
CA PRO A 261 17.57 1.91 3.75
C PRO A 261 18.72 2.57 2.99
N VAL A 262 18.41 3.41 2.00
CA VAL A 262 19.41 4.17 1.23
C VAL A 262 20.15 5.18 2.11
N TRP A 263 19.42 5.88 2.99
CA TRP A 263 20.03 6.85 3.92
C TRP A 263 20.98 6.18 4.92
N LEU A 264 20.65 4.99 5.42
CA LEU A 264 21.52 4.21 6.30
C LEU A 264 22.83 3.83 5.62
N GLU A 265 22.78 3.52 4.33
CA GLU A 265 23.98 3.22 3.53
C GLU A 265 24.81 4.50 3.26
N THR A 266 24.15 5.54 2.75
CA THR A 266 24.84 6.73 2.24
C THR A 266 25.25 7.75 3.30
N SER A 267 24.48 7.83 4.39
CA SER A 267 24.70 8.84 5.44
C SER A 267 25.20 8.23 6.75
N ALA A 268 24.63 7.10 7.20
CA ALA A 268 25.04 6.46 8.45
C ALA A 268 26.19 5.45 8.29
N GLY A 269 26.65 5.18 7.05
CA GLY A 269 27.80 4.34 6.77
C GLY A 269 27.59 2.84 7.02
N LEU A 270 26.34 2.38 7.09
CA LEU A 270 26.04 0.94 7.23
C LEU A 270 26.23 0.21 5.90
N SER A 271 26.61 -1.07 5.95
CA SER A 271 26.67 -1.88 4.75
C SER A 271 25.26 -2.13 4.18
N LYS A 272 25.20 -2.41 2.88
CA LYS A 272 23.94 -2.76 2.18
C LYS A 272 23.22 -3.96 2.83
N ALA A 273 23.99 -4.95 3.31
CA ALA A 273 23.44 -6.10 4.02
C ALA A 273 22.81 -5.70 5.36
N GLN A 274 23.49 -4.85 6.15
CA GLN A 274 22.97 -4.35 7.42
C GLN A 274 21.71 -3.51 7.23
N SER A 275 21.70 -2.61 6.26
CA SER A 275 20.53 -1.81 5.90
C SER A 275 19.35 -2.70 5.48
N GLY A 276 19.61 -3.71 4.64
CA GLY A 276 18.62 -4.71 4.24
C GLY A 276 18.04 -5.52 5.41
N HIS A 277 18.89 -5.93 6.37
CA HIS A 277 18.43 -6.65 7.58
C HIS A 277 17.53 -5.77 8.45
N ILE A 278 17.91 -4.49 8.65
CA ILE A 278 17.09 -3.52 9.40
C ILE A 278 15.72 -3.34 8.71
N ASN A 279 15.71 -3.19 7.39
CA ASN A 279 14.46 -3.01 6.64
C ASN A 279 13.56 -4.25 6.73
N THR A 280 14.12 -5.45 6.56
CA THR A 280 13.37 -6.72 6.70
C THR A 280 12.78 -6.87 8.10
N PHE A 281 13.59 -6.62 9.13
CA PHE A 281 13.12 -6.65 10.52
C PHE A 281 12.01 -5.64 10.76
N SER A 282 12.13 -4.43 10.21
CA SER A 282 11.12 -3.37 10.29
C SER A 282 9.79 -3.77 9.67
N ILE A 283 9.81 -4.47 8.54
CA ILE A 283 8.60 -5.00 7.89
C ILE A 283 7.92 -6.04 8.79
N ILE A 284 8.70 -6.99 9.34
CA ILE A 284 8.19 -8.02 10.26
C ILE A 284 7.58 -7.37 11.52
N LEU A 285 8.29 -6.41 12.10
CA LEU A 285 7.82 -5.66 13.26
C LEU A 285 6.50 -4.94 12.96
N GLY A 286 6.38 -4.35 11.78
CA GLY A 286 5.14 -3.70 11.32
C GLY A 286 3.97 -4.67 11.19
N VAL A 287 4.18 -5.93 10.76
CA VAL A 287 3.12 -6.96 10.72
C VAL A 287 2.55 -7.21 12.11
N ILE A 288 3.42 -7.21 13.13
CA ILE A 288 3.02 -7.49 14.53
C ILE A 288 2.35 -6.25 15.14
N PHE A 289 2.98 -5.08 15.00
CA PHE A 289 2.54 -3.89 15.73
C PHE A 289 1.33 -3.19 15.12
N ILE A 290 1.05 -3.35 13.82
CA ILE A 290 -0.12 -2.66 13.24
C ILE A 290 -1.46 -3.17 13.82
N PRO A 291 -1.72 -4.48 13.98
CA PRO A 291 -2.91 -4.96 14.67
C PRO A 291 -2.94 -4.60 16.16
N LEU A 292 -1.77 -4.60 16.83
CA LEU A 292 -1.67 -4.22 18.25
C LEU A 292 -2.07 -2.75 18.45
N MET A 293 -1.55 -1.84 17.62
CA MET A 293 -1.91 -0.41 17.67
C MET A 293 -3.34 -0.16 17.25
N ALA A 294 -3.89 -0.99 16.37
CA ALA A 294 -5.31 -0.96 16.03
C ALA A 294 -6.20 -1.31 17.23
N MET A 295 -5.85 -2.34 18.01
CA MET A 295 -6.57 -2.67 19.26
C MET A 295 -6.44 -1.55 20.31
N VAL A 296 -5.29 -0.87 20.38
CA VAL A 296 -5.13 0.33 21.22
C VAL A 296 -6.10 1.43 20.76
N ALA A 297 -6.22 1.63 19.46
CA ALA A 297 -7.13 2.63 18.89
C ALA A 297 -8.63 2.26 19.09
N ASP A 298 -8.97 0.98 19.01
CA ASP A 298 -10.33 0.48 19.33
C ASP A 298 -10.72 0.76 20.79
N LYS A 299 -9.72 0.79 21.71
CA LYS A 299 -9.95 1.05 23.13
C LYS A 299 -9.94 2.53 23.51
N PHE A 300 -9.04 3.32 22.92
CA PHE A 300 -8.77 4.71 23.34
C PHE A 300 -9.29 5.77 22.37
N GLY A 301 -9.82 5.36 21.21
CA GLY A 301 -10.28 6.26 20.15
C GLY A 301 -9.21 6.52 19.08
N SER A 302 -9.65 6.53 17.82
CA SER A 302 -8.76 6.64 16.64
C SER A 302 -8.01 7.96 16.59
N ILE A 303 -8.73 9.08 16.75
CA ILE A 303 -8.14 10.43 16.67
C ILE A 303 -7.15 10.66 17.81
N ARG A 304 -7.48 10.20 19.01
CA ARG A 304 -6.60 10.37 20.18
C ARG A 304 -5.29 9.62 20.01
N VAL A 305 -5.33 8.37 19.53
CA VAL A 305 -4.11 7.59 19.28
C VAL A 305 -3.26 8.21 18.19
N MET A 306 -3.86 8.66 17.06
CA MET A 306 -3.15 9.37 16.00
C MET A 306 -2.51 10.67 16.49
N ARG A 307 -3.21 11.46 17.30
CA ARG A 307 -2.67 12.71 17.89
C ARG A 307 -1.45 12.42 18.77
N THR A 308 -1.56 11.42 19.65
CA THR A 308 -0.44 11.02 20.51
C THR A 308 0.75 10.55 19.67
N ALA A 309 0.52 9.70 18.65
CA ALA A 309 1.58 9.24 17.75
C ALA A 309 2.24 10.41 17.00
N SER A 310 1.44 11.37 16.49
CA SER A 310 1.97 12.56 15.81
C SER A 310 2.83 13.42 16.74
N PHE A 311 2.36 13.68 17.98
CA PHE A 311 3.09 14.43 18.96
C PHE A 311 4.43 13.74 19.31
N VAL A 312 4.39 12.44 19.64
CA VAL A 312 5.59 11.68 19.97
C VAL A 312 6.56 11.63 18.79
N THR A 313 6.07 11.44 17.55
CA THR A 313 6.91 11.47 16.35
C THR A 313 7.60 12.82 16.20
N ALA A 314 6.88 13.93 16.36
CA ALA A 314 7.43 15.27 16.22
C ALA A 314 8.61 15.55 17.16
N ILE A 315 8.58 15.01 18.38
CA ILE A 315 9.66 15.23 19.37
C ILE A 315 10.78 14.18 19.28
N THR A 316 10.49 12.97 18.79
CA THR A 316 11.47 11.87 18.83
C THR A 316 12.18 11.64 17.50
N ILE A 317 11.64 12.08 16.37
CA ILE A 317 12.22 11.75 15.06
C ILE A 317 13.65 12.22 14.89
N TYR A 318 13.97 13.43 15.37
CA TYR A 318 15.32 13.97 15.28
C TYR A 318 16.33 13.22 16.17
N PRO A 319 16.07 13.00 17.48
CA PRO A 319 16.93 12.14 18.31
C PRO A 319 17.06 10.71 17.78
N LEU A 320 16.02 10.13 17.18
CA LEU A 320 16.10 8.80 16.57
C LEU A 320 17.06 8.79 15.38
N MET A 321 17.05 9.81 14.52
CA MET A 321 18.00 9.91 13.41
C MET A 321 19.45 10.12 13.90
N ILE A 322 19.67 10.85 15.00
CA ILE A 322 20.99 10.95 15.64
C ILE A 322 21.44 9.56 16.14
N ALA A 323 20.57 8.82 16.79
CA ALA A 323 20.87 7.47 17.25
C ALA A 323 21.22 6.51 16.10
N MET A 324 20.55 6.64 14.95
CA MET A 324 20.89 5.86 13.75
C MET A 324 22.25 6.24 13.18
N MET A 325 22.60 7.53 13.17
CA MET A 325 23.86 8.03 12.62
C MET A 325 25.08 7.57 13.43
N HIS A 326 24.96 7.59 14.74
CA HIS A 326 26.10 7.37 15.65
C HIS A 326 26.07 6.04 16.40
N GLY A 327 24.93 5.34 16.43
CA GLY A 327 24.75 4.10 17.20
C GLY A 327 25.12 2.81 16.44
N GLY A 328 25.64 2.91 15.20
CA GLY A 328 25.96 1.76 14.36
C GLY A 328 24.75 0.88 14.09
N PHE A 329 24.97 -0.41 13.81
CA PHE A 329 23.88 -1.33 13.47
C PHE A 329 22.79 -1.44 14.54
N TYR A 330 23.17 -1.60 15.81
CA TYR A 330 22.20 -1.78 16.90
C TYR A 330 21.44 -0.49 17.24
N GLY A 331 22.11 0.66 17.17
CA GLY A 331 21.46 1.96 17.33
C GLY A 331 20.45 2.23 16.22
N ALA A 332 20.83 1.94 14.98
CA ALA A 332 19.95 2.05 13.83
C ALA A 332 18.75 1.09 13.93
N LEU A 333 18.98 -0.16 14.33
CA LEU A 333 17.91 -1.16 14.51
C LEU A 333 16.92 -0.72 15.60
N ALA A 334 17.40 -0.27 16.75
CA ALA A 334 16.55 0.18 17.85
C ALA A 334 15.75 1.43 17.47
N ALA A 335 16.39 2.44 16.89
CA ALA A 335 15.73 3.69 16.49
C ALA A 335 14.69 3.44 15.40
N THR A 336 15.01 2.62 14.38
CA THR A 336 14.07 2.25 13.34
C THR A 336 12.87 1.48 13.90
N SER A 337 13.10 0.59 14.90
CA SER A 337 12.01 -0.14 15.57
C SER A 337 11.03 0.80 16.25
N VAL A 338 11.51 1.83 16.95
CA VAL A 338 10.64 2.87 17.53
C VAL A 338 9.85 3.59 16.45
N MET A 339 10.49 3.97 15.34
CA MET A 339 9.80 4.63 14.21
C MET A 339 8.69 3.75 13.62
N VAL A 340 8.92 2.43 13.50
CA VAL A 340 7.90 1.48 13.02
C VAL A 340 6.69 1.47 13.96
N ILE A 341 6.92 1.41 15.26
CA ILE A 341 5.83 1.41 16.25
C ILE A 341 5.02 2.72 16.18
N LEU A 342 5.70 3.87 16.07
CA LEU A 342 5.05 5.17 15.91
C LEU A 342 4.25 5.25 14.60
N LEU A 343 4.80 4.75 13.49
CA LEU A 343 4.07 4.66 12.23
C LEU A 343 2.85 3.77 12.37
N CYS A 344 2.95 2.60 13.01
CA CYS A 344 1.82 1.71 13.22
C CYS A 344 0.72 2.36 14.08
N ALA A 345 1.10 3.08 15.14
CA ALA A 345 0.18 3.82 16.00
C ALA A 345 -0.54 4.97 15.25
N TYR A 346 0.10 5.52 14.23
CA TYR A 346 -0.49 6.55 13.40
C TYR A 346 -1.31 5.97 12.25
N GLN A 347 -0.83 4.89 11.60
CA GLN A 347 -1.44 4.30 10.42
C GLN A 347 -2.67 3.44 10.73
N ALA A 348 -2.65 2.64 11.80
CA ALA A 348 -3.72 1.69 12.06
C ALA A 348 -5.09 2.37 12.29
N PRO A 349 -5.18 3.48 13.04
CA PRO A 349 -6.47 4.13 13.30
C PRO A 349 -7.07 4.89 12.13
N ILE A 350 -6.26 5.31 11.13
CA ILE A 350 -6.77 6.14 10.02
C ILE A 350 -7.85 5.40 9.22
N PHE A 351 -7.73 4.08 9.10
CA PHE A 351 -8.63 3.28 8.26
C PHE A 351 -10.06 3.33 8.76
N SER A 352 -10.28 3.14 10.05
CA SER A 352 -11.60 3.29 10.65
C SER A 352 -12.03 4.76 10.68
N ALA A 353 -11.13 5.67 11.06
CA ALA A 353 -11.44 7.09 11.16
C ALA A 353 -11.91 7.69 9.82
N VAL A 354 -11.29 7.33 8.69
CA VAL A 354 -11.68 7.85 7.37
C VAL A 354 -13.02 7.26 6.90
N VAL A 355 -13.30 6.00 7.22
CA VAL A 355 -14.56 5.33 6.85
C VAL A 355 -15.74 5.95 7.61
N HIS A 356 -15.55 6.29 8.89
CA HIS A 356 -16.57 6.92 9.73
C HIS A 356 -16.59 8.44 9.69
N ALA A 357 -15.67 9.07 8.95
CA ALA A 357 -15.66 10.53 8.79
C ALA A 357 -16.94 11.09 8.15
N LEU A 358 -17.66 10.26 7.39
CA LEU A 358 -18.96 10.59 6.83
C LEU A 358 -20.05 9.78 7.53
N GLU A 359 -21.06 10.45 8.07
CA GLU A 359 -22.27 9.82 8.64
C GLU A 359 -23.03 9.06 7.53
N TYR A 360 -23.09 9.64 6.32
CA TYR A 360 -23.80 9.07 5.19
C TYR A 360 -22.99 7.98 4.51
N HIS A 361 -23.50 6.76 4.51
CA HIS A 361 -22.85 5.56 3.97
C HIS A 361 -22.62 5.60 2.46
N GLY A 362 -23.43 6.35 1.71
CA GLY A 362 -23.45 6.37 0.24
C GLY A 362 -22.22 6.94 -0.45
N TYR A 363 -21.26 7.56 0.29
CA TYR A 363 -20.04 8.16 -0.27
C TYR A 363 -18.75 7.69 0.41
N ARG A 364 -18.85 6.72 1.33
CA ARG A 364 -17.72 6.25 2.14
C ARG A 364 -16.59 5.65 1.32
N ALA A 365 -16.91 4.82 0.30
CA ALA A 365 -15.87 4.22 -0.52
C ALA A 365 -15.16 5.26 -1.38
N SER A 366 -15.91 6.17 -2.03
CA SER A 366 -15.34 7.26 -2.83
C SER A 366 -14.47 8.19 -1.97
N PHE A 367 -14.95 8.57 -0.79
CA PHE A 367 -14.22 9.43 0.13
C PHE A 367 -12.91 8.79 0.60
N THR A 368 -12.98 7.54 1.07
CA THR A 368 -11.81 6.78 1.53
C THR A 368 -10.80 6.54 0.39
N ALA A 369 -11.28 6.14 -0.79
CA ALA A 369 -10.44 5.86 -1.95
C ALA A 369 -9.68 7.10 -2.43
N LEU A 370 -10.39 8.23 -2.55
CA LEU A 370 -9.78 9.48 -3.01
C LEU A 370 -8.72 9.99 -2.02
N ILE A 371 -9.00 9.93 -0.71
CA ILE A 371 -8.03 10.37 0.30
C ILE A 371 -6.79 9.47 0.30
N LEU A 372 -6.98 8.17 0.46
CA LEU A 372 -5.85 7.25 0.59
C LEU A 372 -5.08 7.08 -0.72
N GLY A 373 -5.79 7.00 -1.86
CA GLY A 373 -5.18 6.89 -3.19
C GLY A 373 -4.39 8.14 -3.58
N SER A 374 -4.93 9.34 -3.34
CA SER A 374 -4.25 10.60 -3.63
C SER A 374 -3.05 10.82 -2.69
N ALA A 375 -3.21 10.56 -1.40
CA ALA A 375 -2.12 10.69 -0.43
C ALA A 375 -0.95 9.74 -0.75
N ALA A 376 -1.24 8.47 -1.07
CA ALA A 376 -0.22 7.49 -1.42
C ALA A 376 0.46 7.82 -2.76
N GLY A 377 -0.33 8.15 -3.80
CA GLY A 377 0.19 8.38 -5.13
C GLY A 377 0.97 9.69 -5.24
N LEU A 378 0.42 10.79 -4.75
CA LEU A 378 1.01 12.13 -4.91
C LEU A 378 2.08 12.41 -3.87
N VAL A 379 1.79 12.21 -2.58
CA VAL A 379 2.74 12.55 -1.52
C VAL A 379 3.71 11.40 -1.25
N GLY A 380 3.17 10.19 -1.04
CA GLY A 380 3.99 9.01 -0.76
C GLY A 380 5.01 8.75 -1.86
N GLY A 381 4.56 8.65 -3.12
CA GLY A 381 5.43 8.36 -4.27
C GLY A 381 6.54 9.37 -4.49
N MET A 382 6.33 10.65 -4.19
CA MET A 382 7.34 11.71 -4.32
C MET A 382 8.31 11.80 -3.12
N THR A 383 7.97 11.19 -1.99
CA THR A 383 8.73 11.32 -0.73
C THR A 383 10.21 10.93 -0.86
N PRO A 384 10.60 9.78 -1.43
CA PRO A 384 12.01 9.41 -1.50
C PRO A 384 12.86 10.41 -2.31
N ALA A 385 12.31 10.90 -3.43
CA ALA A 385 12.96 11.92 -4.25
C ALA A 385 13.10 13.25 -3.50
N LEU A 386 12.04 13.68 -2.80
CA LEU A 386 12.05 14.89 -1.99
C LEU A 386 13.10 14.81 -0.88
N MET A 387 13.14 13.69 -0.13
CA MET A 387 14.11 13.47 0.95
C MET A 387 15.57 13.48 0.44
N THR A 388 15.83 12.79 -0.67
CA THR A 388 17.16 12.77 -1.31
C THR A 388 17.59 14.16 -1.75
N THR A 389 16.68 14.88 -2.39
CA THR A 389 16.90 16.26 -2.86
C THR A 389 17.19 17.18 -1.68
N LEU A 390 16.41 17.08 -0.61
CA LEU A 390 16.55 17.89 0.59
C LEU A 390 17.93 17.71 1.25
N VAL A 391 18.38 16.46 1.42
CA VAL A 391 19.72 16.17 1.94
C VAL A 391 20.81 16.72 1.03
N LYS A 392 20.67 16.56 -0.28
CA LYS A 392 21.65 17.05 -1.26
C LYS A 392 21.79 18.58 -1.24
N PHE A 393 20.68 19.32 -1.21
CA PHE A 393 20.69 20.79 -1.25
C PHE A 393 21.07 21.43 0.09
N THR A 394 20.68 20.81 1.20
CA THR A 394 20.97 21.36 2.54
C THR A 394 22.33 20.91 3.06
N HIS A 395 22.96 19.92 2.44
CA HIS A 395 24.16 19.24 2.95
C HIS A 395 24.00 18.73 4.40
N ASN A 396 22.74 18.53 4.82
CA ASN A 396 22.41 18.10 6.17
C ASN A 396 21.74 16.71 6.13
N PRO A 397 22.39 15.65 6.65
CA PRO A 397 21.82 14.30 6.65
C PRO A 397 20.55 14.18 7.51
N TYR A 398 20.33 15.12 8.45
CA TYR A 398 19.13 15.15 9.30
C TYR A 398 17.96 15.92 8.69
N ALA A 399 18.10 16.49 7.50
CA ALA A 399 17.02 17.26 6.86
C ALA A 399 15.69 16.48 6.73
N PRO A 400 15.67 15.16 6.50
CA PRO A 400 14.44 14.36 6.52
C PRO A 400 13.69 14.40 7.85
N ALA A 401 14.42 14.47 8.99
CA ALA A 401 13.77 14.58 10.31
C ALA A 401 12.97 15.86 10.45
N TYR A 402 13.48 16.99 9.99
CA TYR A 402 12.75 18.26 10.05
C TYR A 402 11.48 18.24 9.23
N LEU A 403 11.50 17.59 8.05
CA LEU A 403 10.32 17.47 7.22
C LEU A 403 9.25 16.60 7.88
N ILE A 404 9.63 15.45 8.45
CA ILE A 404 8.69 14.57 9.19
C ILE A 404 8.16 15.28 10.43
N MET A 405 9.02 16.01 11.16
CA MET A 405 8.63 16.77 12.34
C MET A 405 7.57 17.83 12.00
N MET A 406 7.83 18.65 10.97
CA MET A 406 6.86 19.65 10.49
C MET A 406 5.54 19.00 10.05
N ALA A 407 5.60 17.94 9.26
CA ALA A 407 4.44 17.21 8.81
C ALA A 407 3.63 16.64 9.99
N SER A 408 4.31 16.09 11.00
CA SER A 408 3.67 15.56 12.22
C SER A 408 3.00 16.66 13.04
N LEU A 409 3.59 17.85 13.11
CA LEU A 409 2.97 19.01 13.77
C LEU A 409 1.72 19.51 13.02
N ILE A 410 1.78 19.54 11.68
CA ILE A 410 0.62 19.89 10.84
C ILE A 410 -0.51 18.86 11.04
N ALA A 411 -0.16 17.58 11.09
CA ALA A 411 -1.13 16.51 11.35
C ALA A 411 -1.75 16.63 12.75
N LEU A 412 -0.93 16.93 13.76
CA LEU A 412 -1.37 17.11 15.15
C LEU A 412 -2.41 18.25 15.25
N ASP A 413 -2.14 19.41 14.64
CA ASP A 413 -3.08 20.53 14.57
C ASP A 413 -4.35 20.14 13.80
N THR A 414 -4.20 19.49 12.64
CA THR A 414 -5.33 19.06 11.81
C THR A 414 -6.24 18.08 12.56
N LEU A 415 -5.66 17.08 13.23
CA LEU A 415 -6.39 16.10 14.04
C LEU A 415 -7.09 16.75 15.24
N GLY A 416 -6.54 17.84 15.78
CA GLY A 416 -7.18 18.64 16.84
C GLY A 416 -8.46 19.35 16.41
N ARG A 417 -8.64 19.54 15.10
CA ARG A 417 -9.81 20.20 14.50
C ARG A 417 -10.88 19.22 14.00
N ILE A 418 -10.58 17.92 13.97
CA ILE A 418 -11.53 16.86 13.67
C ILE A 418 -12.25 16.51 14.98
N LYS A 419 -13.60 16.66 14.99
CA LYS A 419 -14.40 16.26 16.15
C LYS A 419 -14.41 14.74 16.26
N GLU A 420 -14.21 14.22 17.46
CA GLU A 420 -14.57 12.84 17.82
C GLU A 420 -16.06 12.90 18.17
N ASP A 421 -16.93 12.22 17.41
CA ASP A 421 -18.30 11.94 17.81
C ASP A 421 -18.35 10.70 18.71
#